data_a442056ddaa7214739cbe94684b55c02
#
_entry.id   a442056ddaa7214739cbe94684b55c02
#
_cell.length_a   1.000
_cell.length_b   1.000
_cell.length_c   1.000
_cell.angle_alpha   90.00
_cell.angle_beta   90.00
_cell.angle_gamma   90.00
#
_symmetry.space_group_name_H-M   'P 1'
#
loop_
_entity.id
_entity.type
_entity.pdbx_description
1 polymer ?
#
loop_
_entity_poly.entity_id
_entity_poly.type
_entity_poly.pdbx_seq_one_letter_code
_entity_poly.pdbx_strand_id
1 'polypeptide(L)'
;MNRRNFLETSSKVACACALGVGTLFLNNCSNPTEPYEPVDTSGLELDFDLTNDGFVPLQVDGGSVTTGANAIDSSGLLLLRSGDSIKAFTRRCTHQGGPMNSFLGGSATCAWHGAQFNANGQH
;
A
#
# COMPACT_ATOMS: atom_id res chain seq x y z
N MET A 1 -9.78 11.60 38.73
CA MET A 1 -10.62 10.74 37.88
C MET A 1 -9.88 9.45 37.54
N ASN A 2 -10.39 8.33 37.95
CA ASN A 2 -9.69 7.06 37.73
C ASN A 2 -10.06 6.52 36.32
N ARG A 3 -9.10 5.88 35.62
CA ARG A 3 -9.29 5.37 34.24
C ARG A 3 -10.54 4.46 34.09
N ARG A 4 -10.91 3.74 35.15
CA ARG A 4 -12.12 2.91 35.17
C ARG A 4 -13.40 3.73 35.07
N ASN A 5 -13.47 4.87 35.78
CA ASN A 5 -14.66 5.72 35.75
C ASN A 5 -14.84 6.44 34.41
N PHE A 6 -13.75 6.71 33.69
CA PHE A 6 -13.83 7.27 32.35
C PHE A 6 -14.46 6.31 31.35
N LEU A 7 -14.06 5.03 31.39
CA LEU A 7 -14.61 4.01 30.49
C LEU A 7 -16.08 3.69 30.77
N GLU A 8 -16.50 3.67 32.05
CA GLU A 8 -17.91 3.47 32.41
C GLU A 8 -18.79 4.65 32.01
N THR A 9 -18.29 5.87 32.12
CA THR A 9 -19.02 7.07 31.73
C THR A 9 -19.16 7.16 30.21
N SER A 10 -18.11 6.78 29.46
CA SER A 10 -18.15 6.75 27.99
C SER A 10 -19.13 5.71 27.45
N SER A 11 -19.22 4.54 28.09
CA SER A 11 -20.16 3.50 27.64
C SER A 11 -21.64 3.86 27.94
N LYS A 12 -21.89 4.64 28.97
CA LYS A 12 -23.27 5.08 29.30
C LYS A 12 -23.78 6.21 28.40
N VAL A 13 -22.88 7.06 27.90
CA VAL A 13 -23.23 8.13 26.96
C VAL A 13 -23.50 7.57 25.55
N ALA A 14 -22.86 6.48 25.16
CA ALA A 14 -23.06 5.85 23.85
C ALA A 14 -24.45 5.20 23.68
N CYS A 15 -25.14 4.86 24.79
CA CYS A 15 -26.48 4.24 24.75
C CYS A 15 -27.64 5.24 24.69
N ALA A 16 -27.43 6.52 24.95
CA ALA A 16 -28.51 7.50 24.99
C ALA A 16 -28.86 8.12 23.63
N CYS A 17 -28.09 7.88 22.59
CA CYS A 17 -28.33 8.40 21.23
C CYS A 17 -29.13 7.46 20.32
N ALA A 18 -29.70 6.38 20.83
CA ALA A 18 -30.36 5.34 20.01
C ALA A 18 -31.85 5.61 19.72
N LEU A 19 -32.44 6.71 20.17
CA LEU A 19 -33.85 6.99 19.96
C LEU A 19 -34.09 8.44 19.43
N GLY A 20 -33.68 8.72 18.21
CA GLY A 20 -34.03 10.01 17.61
C GLY A 20 -33.47 10.19 16.21
N VAL A 21 -34.29 9.94 15.22
CA VAL A 21 -34.31 10.52 13.87
C VAL A 21 -32.94 11.06 13.40
N GLY A 22 -32.12 10.23 12.80
CA GLY A 22 -30.84 10.69 12.22
C GLY A 22 -29.88 9.58 11.85
N THR A 23 -30.37 8.46 11.32
CA THR A 23 -29.55 7.31 10.95
C THR A 23 -28.73 7.48 9.66
N LEU A 24 -28.54 8.71 9.17
CA LEU A 24 -27.91 8.94 7.87
C LEU A 24 -26.42 9.32 7.90
N PHE A 25 -25.80 9.45 9.08
CA PHE A 25 -24.40 9.94 9.13
C PHE A 25 -23.40 9.05 9.86
N LEU A 26 -23.78 7.85 10.32
CA LEU A 26 -22.87 6.97 11.05
C LEU A 26 -22.17 5.91 10.19
N ASN A 27 -22.39 5.92 8.88
CA ASN A 27 -21.74 4.95 7.99
C ASN A 27 -20.41 5.44 7.41
N ASN A 28 -19.83 6.51 7.92
CA ASN A 28 -18.60 7.07 7.37
C ASN A 28 -17.35 6.84 8.25
N CYS A 29 -17.40 5.86 9.15
CA CYS A 29 -16.19 5.22 9.65
C CYS A 29 -15.88 3.99 8.81
N SER A 30 -15.83 4.13 7.49
CA SER A 30 -15.18 3.16 6.66
C SER A 30 -13.69 3.18 7.02
N ASN A 31 -13.27 2.14 7.71
CA ASN A 31 -11.88 1.88 8.00
C ASN A 31 -11.14 1.89 6.65
N PRO A 32 -10.22 2.83 6.36
CA PRO A 32 -9.54 2.89 5.06
C PRO A 32 -8.56 1.74 4.83
N THR A 33 -8.42 0.86 5.79
CA THR A 33 -7.65 -0.36 5.70
C THR A 33 -8.58 -1.53 5.40
N GLU A 34 -9.08 -1.63 4.18
CA GLU A 34 -9.48 -2.94 3.69
C GLU A 34 -8.24 -3.84 3.68
N PRO A 35 -8.30 -5.04 4.28
CA PRO A 35 -7.20 -5.98 4.18
C PRO A 35 -6.86 -6.19 2.71
N TYR A 36 -5.60 -6.02 2.34
CA TYR A 36 -5.12 -6.37 1.01
C TYR A 36 -5.32 -7.87 0.82
N GLU A 37 -6.33 -8.26 0.07
CA GLU A 37 -6.47 -9.63 -0.41
C GLU A 37 -5.44 -9.85 -1.51
N PRO A 38 -4.47 -10.76 -1.33
CA PRO A 38 -3.52 -11.07 -2.39
C PRO A 38 -4.28 -11.63 -3.59
N VAL A 39 -4.09 -10.99 -4.74
CA VAL A 39 -4.66 -11.48 -6.00
C VAL A 39 -3.96 -12.78 -6.36
N ASP A 40 -4.72 -13.81 -6.71
CA ASP A 40 -4.14 -15.01 -7.30
C ASP A 40 -3.55 -14.67 -8.67
N THR A 41 -2.23 -14.62 -8.72
CA THR A 41 -1.46 -14.33 -9.93
C THR A 41 -0.92 -15.59 -10.60
N SER A 42 -1.35 -16.77 -10.14
CA SER A 42 -0.91 -18.03 -10.71
C SER A 42 -1.33 -18.13 -12.20
N GLY A 43 -0.35 -18.32 -13.06
CA GLY A 43 -0.56 -18.40 -14.52
C GLY A 43 -0.64 -17.04 -15.24
N LEU A 44 -0.45 -15.92 -14.54
CA LEU A 44 -0.28 -14.63 -15.17
C LEU A 44 1.20 -14.35 -15.42
N GLU A 45 1.55 -13.98 -16.63
CA GLU A 45 2.90 -13.59 -17.02
C GLU A 45 2.85 -12.18 -17.63
N LEU A 46 3.85 -11.38 -17.33
CA LEU A 46 4.09 -10.07 -17.94
C LEU A 46 5.52 -10.02 -18.43
N ASP A 47 5.68 -9.74 -19.71
CA ASP A 47 6.98 -9.52 -20.32
C ASP A 47 7.27 -8.02 -20.41
N PHE A 48 8.48 -7.63 -20.02
CA PHE A 48 8.97 -6.27 -20.14
C PHE A 48 10.20 -6.24 -21.05
N ASP A 49 10.13 -5.42 -22.09
CA ASP A 49 11.29 -5.15 -22.93
C ASP A 49 12.19 -4.12 -22.24
N LEU A 50 13.32 -4.58 -21.71
CA LEU A 50 14.30 -3.74 -20.99
C LEU A 50 15.02 -2.74 -21.92
N THR A 51 14.89 -2.87 -23.24
CA THR A 51 15.44 -1.91 -24.20
C THR A 51 14.52 -0.71 -24.42
N ASN A 52 13.26 -0.80 -23.96
CA ASN A 52 12.32 0.31 -24.00
C ASN A 52 12.76 1.41 -23.03
N ASP A 53 12.63 2.66 -23.46
CA ASP A 53 13.06 3.86 -22.69
C ASP A 53 12.54 3.88 -21.25
N GLY A 54 11.32 3.37 -21.02
CA GLY A 54 10.73 3.30 -19.68
C GLY A 54 11.41 2.31 -18.73
N PHE A 55 12.18 1.34 -19.24
CA PHE A 55 12.82 0.28 -18.47
C PHE A 55 14.35 0.33 -18.47
N VAL A 56 14.94 1.30 -19.13
CA VAL A 56 16.40 1.48 -19.18
C VAL A 56 17.07 1.47 -17.80
N PRO A 57 16.48 2.05 -16.73
CA PRO A 57 17.08 1.95 -15.39
C PRO A 57 17.28 0.52 -14.91
N LEU A 58 16.48 -0.44 -15.36
CA LEU A 58 16.63 -1.85 -14.98
C LEU A 58 17.80 -2.58 -15.65
N GLN A 59 18.51 -1.93 -16.55
CA GLN A 59 19.73 -2.48 -17.16
C GLN A 59 20.95 -2.36 -16.23
N VAL A 60 20.84 -1.58 -15.16
CA VAL A 60 21.91 -1.31 -14.19
C VAL A 60 21.50 -1.85 -12.82
N ASP A 61 22.45 -2.47 -12.12
CA ASP A 61 22.21 -2.95 -10.75
C ASP A 61 21.79 -1.80 -9.83
N GLY A 62 20.75 -2.03 -9.03
CA GLY A 62 20.12 -1.01 -8.18
C GLY A 62 19.14 -0.09 -8.92
N GLY A 63 19.05 -0.18 -10.26
CA GLY A 63 18.07 0.58 -11.02
C GLY A 63 16.64 0.12 -10.73
N SER A 64 15.70 1.05 -10.75
CA SER A 64 14.31 0.81 -10.37
C SER A 64 13.35 1.63 -11.22
N VAL A 65 12.21 1.04 -11.51
CA VAL A 65 11.10 1.69 -12.21
C VAL A 65 9.77 1.30 -11.58
N THR A 66 8.75 2.11 -11.82
CA THR A 66 7.36 1.77 -11.49
C THR A 66 6.56 1.59 -12.77
N THR A 67 5.60 0.67 -12.74
CA THR A 67 4.65 0.48 -13.84
C THR A 67 3.27 1.03 -13.47
N GLY A 68 2.42 1.22 -14.47
CA GLY A 68 0.98 1.43 -14.25
C GLY A 68 0.27 0.12 -13.92
N ALA A 69 -1.05 0.23 -13.71
CA ALA A 69 -1.94 -0.91 -13.52
C ALA A 69 -1.76 -1.96 -14.62
N ASN A 70 -1.73 -3.23 -14.23
CA ASN A 70 -1.55 -4.36 -15.14
C ASN A 70 -2.34 -5.58 -14.68
N ALA A 71 -2.23 -6.69 -15.40
CA ALA A 71 -2.97 -7.91 -15.09
C ALA A 71 -2.57 -8.56 -13.76
N ILE A 72 -1.33 -8.35 -13.30
CA ILE A 72 -0.83 -8.90 -12.03
C ILE A 72 -1.23 -8.02 -10.86
N ASP A 73 -1.12 -6.69 -11.01
CA ASP A 73 -1.41 -5.75 -9.94
C ASP A 73 -2.11 -4.49 -10.47
N SER A 74 -3.31 -4.23 -9.98
CA SER A 74 -4.10 -3.04 -10.34
C SER A 74 -3.47 -1.73 -9.87
N SER A 75 -2.58 -1.77 -8.88
CA SER A 75 -1.81 -0.61 -8.41
C SER A 75 -0.52 -0.39 -9.19
N GLY A 76 -0.15 -1.35 -10.04
CA GLY A 76 1.13 -1.39 -10.74
C GLY A 76 2.22 -2.08 -9.94
N LEU A 77 3.37 -2.26 -10.57
CA LEU A 77 4.54 -2.91 -9.99
C LEU A 77 5.65 -1.90 -9.72
N LEU A 78 6.39 -2.14 -8.65
CA LEU A 78 7.67 -1.52 -8.35
C LEU A 78 8.76 -2.55 -8.65
N LEU A 79 9.58 -2.29 -9.66
CA LEU A 79 10.63 -3.17 -10.13
C LEU A 79 12.00 -2.67 -9.69
N LEU A 80 12.85 -3.58 -9.23
CA LEU A 80 14.22 -3.31 -8.79
C LEU A 80 15.19 -4.31 -9.41
N ARG A 81 16.21 -3.83 -10.11
CA ARG A 81 17.33 -4.68 -10.54
C ARG A 81 18.19 -5.05 -9.33
N SER A 82 18.44 -6.33 -9.13
CA SER A 82 19.27 -6.86 -8.06
C SER A 82 20.21 -7.91 -8.65
N GLY A 83 21.43 -7.51 -8.99
CA GLY A 83 22.37 -8.36 -9.72
C GLY A 83 21.79 -8.83 -11.06
N ASP A 84 21.71 -10.15 -11.25
CA ASP A 84 21.20 -10.76 -12.48
C ASP A 84 19.67 -10.94 -12.51
N SER A 85 18.97 -10.53 -11.45
CA SER A 85 17.52 -10.68 -11.32
C SER A 85 16.80 -9.36 -11.18
N ILE A 86 15.49 -9.38 -11.45
CA ILE A 86 14.59 -8.26 -11.17
C ILE A 86 13.61 -8.69 -10.09
N LYS A 87 13.59 -7.95 -8.99
CA LYS A 87 12.58 -8.10 -7.94
C LYS A 87 11.37 -7.27 -8.31
N ALA A 88 10.19 -7.83 -8.11
CA ALA A 88 8.92 -7.15 -8.32
C ALA A 88 8.15 -7.07 -7.00
N PHE A 89 7.66 -5.88 -6.69
CA PHE A 89 6.81 -5.61 -5.55
C PHE A 89 5.53 -4.95 -6.02
N THR A 90 4.47 -5.05 -5.21
CA THR A 90 3.30 -4.20 -5.43
C THR A 90 3.69 -2.73 -5.32
N ARG A 91 3.13 -1.89 -6.18
CA ARG A 91 3.28 -0.44 -6.03
C ARG A 91 2.38 0.13 -4.94
N ARG A 92 1.56 -0.68 -4.30
CA ARG A 92 0.66 -0.29 -3.22
C ARG A 92 1.38 -0.33 -1.87
N CYS A 93 1.45 0.82 -1.19
CA CYS A 93 1.98 0.91 0.16
C CYS A 93 1.09 0.15 1.15
N THR A 94 1.69 -0.69 2.01
CA THR A 94 0.98 -1.47 3.02
C THR A 94 0.40 -0.60 4.15
N HIS A 95 0.87 0.64 4.32
CA HIS A 95 0.37 1.54 5.36
C HIS A 95 -1.07 2.01 5.06
N GLN A 96 -1.31 2.66 3.92
CA GLN A 96 -2.64 3.17 3.53
C GLN A 96 -2.94 3.07 2.04
N GLY A 97 -2.25 2.20 1.32
CA GLY A 97 -2.51 1.95 -0.09
C GLY A 97 -1.99 3.01 -1.05
N GLY A 98 -1.19 3.97 -0.58
CA GLY A 98 -0.59 4.99 -1.43
C GLY A 98 0.43 4.41 -2.43
N PRO A 99 0.73 5.14 -3.52
CA PRO A 99 1.67 4.67 -4.52
C PRO A 99 3.11 4.73 -3.99
N MET A 100 3.87 3.67 -4.24
CA MET A 100 5.31 3.64 -3.98
C MET A 100 6.06 4.30 -5.12
N ASN A 101 7.08 5.09 -4.78
CA ASN A 101 8.07 5.61 -5.73
C ASN A 101 9.15 4.57 -6.01
N SER A 102 9.89 4.74 -7.10
CA SER A 102 11.04 3.91 -7.42
C SER A 102 12.09 3.92 -6.30
N PHE A 103 12.87 2.85 -6.19
CA PHE A 103 13.99 2.79 -5.25
C PHE A 103 15.02 3.88 -5.57
N LEU A 104 15.46 4.56 -4.53
CA LEU A 104 16.54 5.52 -4.57
C LEU A 104 17.44 5.31 -3.35
N GLY A 105 18.74 5.09 -3.58
CA GLY A 105 19.67 4.83 -2.47
C GLY A 105 19.34 3.61 -1.62
N GLY A 106 18.70 2.60 -2.20
CA GLY A 106 18.35 1.35 -1.52
C GLY A 106 17.00 1.35 -0.79
N SER A 107 16.24 2.45 -0.88
CA SER A 107 14.90 2.58 -0.28
C SER A 107 13.86 3.03 -1.28
N ALA A 108 12.67 2.46 -1.20
CA ALA A 108 11.47 2.97 -1.87
C ALA A 108 10.60 3.73 -0.86
N THR A 109 10.04 4.85 -1.28
CA THR A 109 9.26 5.74 -0.40
C THR A 109 7.82 5.84 -0.89
N CYS A 110 6.86 5.70 0.04
CA CYS A 110 5.45 5.95 -0.24
C CYS A 110 5.22 7.46 -0.46
N ALA A 111 4.53 7.78 -1.56
CA ALA A 111 4.27 9.18 -1.92
C ALA A 111 3.31 9.90 -0.95
N TRP A 112 2.45 9.17 -0.24
CA TRP A 112 1.45 9.80 0.63
C TRP A 112 2.00 10.21 1.99
N HIS A 113 2.74 9.30 2.68
CA HIS A 113 3.14 9.54 4.07
C HIS A 113 4.64 9.35 4.31
N GLY A 114 5.42 9.08 3.27
CA GLY A 114 6.86 8.94 3.39
C GLY A 114 7.34 7.64 4.05
N ALA A 115 6.48 6.63 4.20
CA ALA A 115 6.91 5.31 4.67
C ALA A 115 7.98 4.74 3.73
N GLN A 116 9.07 4.24 4.29
CA GLN A 116 10.23 3.74 3.53
C GLN A 116 10.34 2.23 3.67
N PHE A 117 10.70 1.58 2.57
CA PHE A 117 10.88 0.15 2.50
C PHE A 117 12.21 -0.18 1.82
N ASN A 118 12.94 -1.13 2.38
CA ASN A 118 14.21 -1.60 1.82
C ASN A 118 14.00 -2.56 0.63
N ALA A 119 15.10 -3.00 0.01
CA ALA A 119 15.09 -3.93 -1.13
C ALA A 119 14.56 -5.35 -0.81
N ASN A 120 14.22 -5.64 0.44
CA ASN A 120 13.56 -6.87 0.87
C ASN A 120 12.07 -6.66 1.18
N GLY A 121 11.55 -5.45 0.96
CA GLY A 121 10.17 -5.09 1.25
C GLY A 121 9.89 -4.86 2.74
N GLN A 122 10.92 -4.64 3.55
CA GLN A 122 10.79 -4.38 4.99
C GLN A 122 10.81 -2.87 5.26
N HIS A 123 9.93 -2.44 6.16
CA HIS A 123 9.85 -1.09 6.68
C HIS A 123 10.95 -0.81 7.71
#